data_9f89e3991ef9791128e3b36e332fe29a
#
_entry.id   9f89e3991ef9791128e3b36e332fe29a
#
_cell.length_a   1.000
_cell.length_b   1.000
_cell.length_c   1.000
_cell.angle_alpha   90.00
_cell.angle_beta   90.00
_cell.angle_gamma   90.00
#
_symmetry.space_group_name_H-M   'P 1'
#
loop_
_entity.id
_entity.type
_entity.pdbx_description
1 polymer ?
#
loop_
_entity_poly.entity_id
_entity_poly.type
_entity_poly.pdbx_seq_one_letter_code
_entity_poly.pdbx_strand_id
1 'polypeptide(L)'
;LHSERAGTGPRIVLVHGFTQTGRCWGPIATDLGKDHEVVRVDAPGHGGSADVEGGLRDGAGLIGDAGGLATYVGYSMGARFCLHLALAQPSRVRALVLIGGTAGIEDRAERAARPEQDLRTAQRIATEGLEAFLDGWLDQPLFATLPPGAACREERLANTVRGLQSSLVRAGTGSQEPLWDQLPRLSMPVLVVAGERDAKFAAIGERMATAIGANASLALVPDAGHTAHLEQPEAFLSILRPWLATHDL
;
A
#
# COMPACT_ATOMS: atom_id res chain seq x y z
N LEU A 1 -6.63 -4.68 14.41
CA LEU A 1 -7.17 -3.96 13.24
C LEU A 1 -8.45 -4.61 12.74
N HIS A 2 -9.35 -3.80 12.21
CA HIS A 2 -10.50 -4.32 11.46
C HIS A 2 -10.02 -5.03 10.20
N SER A 3 -10.61 -6.19 9.92
CA SER A 3 -10.32 -6.96 8.70
C SER A 3 -11.54 -7.75 8.24
N GLU A 4 -11.70 -7.87 6.94
CA GLU A 4 -12.71 -8.71 6.31
C GLU A 4 -12.01 -9.89 5.62
N ARG A 5 -12.62 -11.09 5.70
CA ARG A 5 -12.04 -12.32 5.13
C ARG A 5 -13.02 -12.99 4.19
N ALA A 6 -12.50 -13.51 3.08
CA ALA A 6 -13.28 -14.25 2.10
C ALA A 6 -12.40 -15.28 1.38
N GLY A 7 -13.00 -16.32 0.82
CA GLY A 7 -12.30 -17.39 0.10
C GLY A 7 -11.63 -18.41 1.03
N THR A 8 -10.94 -19.36 0.41
CA THR A 8 -10.20 -20.43 1.08
C THR A 8 -8.95 -20.77 0.27
N GLY A 9 -7.89 -21.24 0.91
CA GLY A 9 -6.62 -21.56 0.27
C GLY A 9 -5.44 -20.87 0.92
N PRO A 10 -4.32 -20.69 0.22
CA PRO A 10 -3.19 -19.90 0.70
C PRO A 10 -3.62 -18.47 1.03
N ARG A 11 -3.08 -17.91 2.12
CA ARG A 11 -3.55 -16.59 2.58
C ARG A 11 -2.84 -15.44 1.87
N ILE A 12 -3.65 -14.48 1.41
CA ILE A 12 -3.21 -13.19 0.88
C ILE A 12 -3.80 -12.07 1.75
N VAL A 13 -2.94 -11.15 2.22
CA VAL A 13 -3.33 -9.96 2.98
C VAL A 13 -3.20 -8.74 2.09
N LEU A 14 -4.28 -7.99 1.93
CA LEU A 14 -4.36 -6.78 1.10
C LEU A 14 -4.36 -5.55 2.00
N VAL A 15 -3.37 -4.66 1.81
CA VAL A 15 -3.17 -3.44 2.60
C VAL A 15 -3.24 -2.22 1.68
N HIS A 16 -4.22 -1.39 1.91
CA HIS A 16 -4.59 -0.24 1.07
C HIS A 16 -3.68 0.99 1.23
N GLY A 17 -3.80 1.95 0.32
CA GLY A 17 -3.15 3.25 0.36
C GLY A 17 -3.87 4.28 1.25
N PHE A 18 -3.23 5.43 1.48
CA PHE A 18 -3.81 6.54 2.25
C PHE A 18 -5.16 6.97 1.66
N THR A 19 -6.09 7.32 2.51
CA THR A 19 -7.51 7.64 2.26
C THR A 19 -8.39 6.45 1.83
N GLN A 20 -7.84 5.31 1.44
CA GLN A 20 -8.60 4.12 1.08
C GLN A 20 -9.03 3.33 2.33
N THR A 21 -9.76 2.23 2.13
CA THR A 21 -10.05 1.18 3.09
C THR A 21 -9.80 -0.19 2.45
N GLY A 22 -9.87 -1.26 3.22
CA GLY A 22 -9.75 -2.62 2.70
C GLY A 22 -10.76 -2.94 1.60
N ARG A 23 -11.90 -2.24 1.57
CA ARG A 23 -12.94 -2.43 0.55
C ARG A 23 -12.54 -1.91 -0.83
N CYS A 24 -11.58 -1.00 -0.92
CA CYS A 24 -11.05 -0.53 -2.22
C CYS A 24 -10.38 -1.64 -3.04
N TRP A 25 -10.06 -2.77 -2.44
CA TRP A 25 -9.55 -3.95 -3.15
C TRP A 25 -10.62 -4.79 -3.85
N GLY A 26 -11.90 -4.36 -3.87
CA GLY A 26 -13.07 -5.12 -4.29
C GLY A 26 -12.87 -6.09 -5.46
N PRO A 27 -12.58 -5.62 -6.69
CA PRO A 27 -12.38 -6.50 -7.86
C PRO A 27 -11.23 -7.49 -7.69
N ILE A 28 -10.09 -7.03 -7.15
CA ILE A 28 -8.89 -7.86 -6.92
C ILE A 28 -9.17 -8.90 -5.84
N ALA A 29 -9.80 -8.50 -4.73
CA ALA A 29 -10.14 -9.41 -3.64
C ALA A 29 -11.15 -10.48 -4.10
N THR A 30 -12.13 -10.09 -4.92
CA THR A 30 -13.12 -11.03 -5.49
C THR A 30 -12.46 -12.05 -6.41
N ASP A 31 -11.52 -11.61 -7.24
CA ASP A 31 -10.83 -12.53 -8.14
C ASP A 31 -9.92 -13.49 -7.35
N LEU A 32 -9.06 -12.97 -6.48
CA LEU A 32 -8.14 -13.79 -5.67
C LEU A 32 -8.90 -14.74 -4.72
N GLY A 33 -10.07 -14.34 -4.21
CA GLY A 33 -10.91 -15.16 -3.34
C GLY A 33 -11.48 -16.43 -3.96
N LYS A 34 -11.28 -16.66 -5.28
CA LYS A 34 -11.68 -17.90 -5.95
C LYS A 34 -10.82 -19.09 -5.52
N ASP A 35 -9.57 -18.85 -5.13
CA ASP A 35 -8.57 -19.89 -4.82
C ASP A 35 -7.63 -19.53 -3.66
N HIS A 36 -7.84 -18.37 -3.01
CA HIS A 36 -7.06 -17.91 -1.84
C HIS A 36 -7.99 -17.47 -0.70
N GLU A 37 -7.50 -17.59 0.54
CA GLU A 37 -8.08 -16.85 1.67
C GLU A 37 -7.58 -15.41 1.62
N VAL A 38 -8.45 -14.49 1.22
CA VAL A 38 -8.14 -13.06 1.11
C VAL A 38 -8.53 -12.33 2.39
N VAL A 39 -7.58 -11.63 3.01
CA VAL A 39 -7.77 -10.79 4.20
C VAL A 39 -7.57 -9.33 3.79
N ARG A 40 -8.63 -8.54 3.79
CA ARG A 40 -8.57 -7.09 3.54
C ARG A 40 -8.47 -6.39 4.89
N VAL A 41 -7.40 -5.64 5.11
CA VAL A 41 -7.14 -4.97 6.39
C VAL A 41 -7.35 -3.47 6.25
N ASP A 42 -8.09 -2.87 7.17
CA ASP A 42 -8.09 -1.43 7.36
C ASP A 42 -6.86 -1.03 8.17
N ALA A 43 -5.96 -0.28 7.56
CA ALA A 43 -4.74 0.20 8.18
C ALA A 43 -5.05 1.16 9.36
N PRO A 44 -4.13 1.37 10.32
CA PRO A 44 -4.33 2.32 11.40
C PRO A 44 -4.82 3.68 10.90
N GLY A 45 -5.84 4.23 11.55
CA GLY A 45 -6.47 5.49 11.19
C GLY A 45 -7.47 5.43 10.02
N HIS A 46 -7.81 4.23 9.51
CA HIS A 46 -8.69 4.08 8.34
C HIS A 46 -9.87 3.14 8.63
N GLY A 47 -11.00 3.40 7.96
CA GLY A 47 -12.19 2.54 7.97
C GLY A 47 -12.60 2.10 9.37
N GLY A 48 -12.78 0.80 9.57
CA GLY A 48 -13.08 0.19 10.88
C GLY A 48 -11.92 0.22 11.89
N SER A 49 -10.72 0.68 11.48
CA SER A 49 -9.55 0.93 12.34
C SER A 49 -9.30 2.42 12.58
N ALA A 50 -10.29 3.30 12.38
CA ALA A 50 -10.14 4.76 12.46
C ALA A 50 -9.59 5.24 13.80
N ASP A 51 -9.91 4.56 14.91
CA ASP A 51 -9.46 4.91 16.26
C ASP A 51 -8.16 4.20 16.66
N VAL A 52 -7.60 3.35 15.80
CA VAL A 52 -6.33 2.69 16.05
C VAL A 52 -5.19 3.59 15.58
N GLU A 53 -4.34 3.99 16.51
CA GLU A 53 -3.15 4.79 16.21
C GLU A 53 -1.93 3.88 16.02
N GLY A 54 -1.06 4.22 15.06
CA GLY A 54 0.19 3.49 14.84
C GLY A 54 1.05 4.16 13.77
N GLY A 55 2.35 4.27 14.03
CA GLY A 55 3.34 4.62 13.03
C GLY A 55 3.65 3.42 12.11
N LEU A 56 4.59 3.61 11.18
CA LEU A 56 4.90 2.54 10.20
C LEU A 56 5.37 1.24 10.87
N ARG A 57 6.17 1.31 11.92
CA ARG A 57 6.67 0.11 12.62
C ARG A 57 5.57 -0.59 13.42
N ASP A 58 4.84 0.17 14.25
CA ASP A 58 3.79 -0.41 15.09
C ASP A 58 2.61 -0.88 14.25
N GLY A 59 2.19 -0.06 13.25
CA GLY A 59 1.14 -0.41 12.31
C GLY A 59 1.47 -1.65 11.48
N ALA A 60 2.72 -1.83 11.08
CA ALA A 60 3.17 -3.06 10.43
C ALA A 60 2.99 -4.29 11.34
N GLY A 61 3.34 -4.18 12.62
CA GLY A 61 3.10 -5.22 13.61
C GLY A 61 1.62 -5.58 13.73
N LEU A 62 0.75 -4.57 13.85
CA LEU A 62 -0.70 -4.75 13.92
C LEU A 62 -1.27 -5.41 12.65
N ILE A 63 -0.75 -5.06 11.47
CA ILE A 63 -1.12 -5.70 10.19
C ILE A 63 -0.66 -7.16 10.19
N GLY A 64 0.55 -7.44 10.67
CA GLY A 64 1.07 -8.80 10.83
C GLY A 64 0.23 -9.65 11.80
N ASP A 65 -0.27 -9.05 12.87
CA ASP A 65 -1.15 -9.74 13.83
C ASP A 65 -2.53 -10.06 13.20
N ALA A 66 -3.08 -9.16 12.39
CA ALA A 66 -4.35 -9.38 11.68
C ALA A 66 -4.21 -10.40 10.54
N GLY A 67 -3.09 -10.39 9.82
CA GLY A 67 -2.85 -11.24 8.64
C GLY A 67 -2.25 -12.61 8.95
N GLY A 68 -1.37 -12.72 9.96
CA GLY A 68 -0.63 -13.92 10.27
C GLY A 68 0.44 -14.27 9.21
N LEU A 69 0.73 -15.55 9.04
CA LEU A 69 1.62 -16.03 7.97
C LEU A 69 0.89 -16.00 6.62
N ALA A 70 1.35 -15.14 5.69
CA ALA A 70 0.65 -14.88 4.44
C ALA A 70 1.57 -14.27 3.38
N THR A 71 1.07 -14.18 2.15
CA THR A 71 1.55 -13.25 1.13
C THR A 71 0.95 -11.87 1.41
N TYR A 72 1.78 -10.84 1.50
CA TYR A 72 1.34 -9.48 1.77
C TYR A 72 1.40 -8.64 0.50
N VAL A 73 0.27 -8.07 0.12
CA VAL A 73 0.12 -7.17 -1.03
C VAL A 73 -0.23 -5.79 -0.51
N GLY A 74 0.67 -4.83 -0.66
CA GLY A 74 0.47 -3.48 -0.20
C GLY A 74 0.52 -2.46 -1.33
N TYR A 75 -0.37 -1.47 -1.27
CA TYR A 75 -0.38 -0.34 -2.19
C TYR A 75 0.04 0.95 -1.49
N SER A 76 0.99 1.70 -2.06
CA SER A 76 1.44 3.03 -1.62
C SER A 76 1.78 3.06 -0.12
N MET A 77 0.96 3.67 0.74
CA MET A 77 1.11 3.58 2.20
C MET A 77 1.11 2.13 2.69
N GLY A 78 0.22 1.28 2.17
CA GLY A 78 0.16 -0.15 2.49
C GLY A 78 1.43 -0.90 2.10
N ALA A 79 2.05 -0.54 0.97
CA ALA A 79 3.34 -1.11 0.57
C ALA A 79 4.45 -0.77 1.58
N ARG A 80 4.44 0.43 2.14
CA ARG A 80 5.39 0.83 3.19
C ARG A 80 5.17 0.06 4.47
N PHE A 81 3.92 -0.15 4.90
CA PHE A 81 3.62 -1.03 6.04
C PHE A 81 4.10 -2.46 5.80
N CYS A 82 3.79 -3.04 4.64
CA CYS A 82 4.21 -4.39 4.29
C CYS A 82 5.74 -4.54 4.25
N LEU A 83 6.45 -3.53 3.74
CA LEU A 83 7.91 -3.50 3.74
C LEU A 83 8.48 -3.48 5.17
N HIS A 84 7.93 -2.65 6.06
CA HIS A 84 8.30 -2.63 7.47
C HIS A 84 8.03 -3.97 8.16
N LEU A 85 6.88 -4.60 7.86
CA LEU A 85 6.55 -5.93 8.39
C LEU A 85 7.56 -6.98 7.94
N ALA A 86 7.85 -7.03 6.64
CA ALA A 86 8.77 -8.02 6.08
C ALA A 86 10.19 -7.91 6.65
N LEU A 87 10.66 -6.69 6.91
CA LEU A 87 11.97 -6.45 7.53
C LEU A 87 12.00 -6.76 9.03
N ALA A 88 10.90 -6.48 9.76
CA ALA A 88 10.84 -6.67 11.21
C ALA A 88 10.42 -8.10 11.61
N GLN A 89 9.56 -8.76 10.84
CA GLN A 89 8.96 -10.06 11.13
C GLN A 89 8.93 -10.96 9.87
N PRO A 90 10.10 -11.29 9.27
CA PRO A 90 10.14 -12.03 8.01
C PRO A 90 9.46 -13.40 8.07
N SER A 91 9.40 -14.04 9.24
CA SER A 91 8.72 -15.33 9.43
C SER A 91 7.20 -15.27 9.23
N ARG A 92 6.60 -14.10 9.19
CA ARG A 92 5.17 -13.90 8.89
C ARG A 92 4.89 -13.67 7.40
N VAL A 93 5.93 -13.42 6.60
CA VAL A 93 5.78 -13.00 5.20
C VAL A 93 6.27 -14.11 4.28
N ARG A 94 5.34 -14.85 3.65
CA ARG A 94 5.67 -15.86 2.63
C ARG A 94 6.22 -15.22 1.38
N ALA A 95 5.59 -14.13 0.95
CA ALA A 95 5.98 -13.33 -0.19
C ALA A 95 5.46 -11.90 -0.03
N LEU A 96 6.05 -10.96 -0.77
CA LEU A 96 5.77 -9.55 -0.65
C LEU A 96 5.48 -8.94 -2.03
N VAL A 97 4.36 -8.21 -2.14
CA VAL A 97 4.00 -7.46 -3.35
C VAL A 97 3.87 -5.98 -2.97
N LEU A 98 4.68 -5.14 -3.59
CA LEU A 98 4.78 -3.71 -3.30
C LEU A 98 4.34 -2.89 -4.51
N ILE A 99 3.13 -2.31 -4.45
CA ILE A 99 2.55 -1.51 -5.54
C ILE A 99 2.74 -0.03 -5.23
N GLY A 100 3.46 0.70 -6.07
CA GLY A 100 3.68 2.14 -5.91
C GLY A 100 4.27 2.54 -4.55
N GLY A 101 5.09 1.66 -3.96
CA GLY A 101 5.74 1.86 -2.67
C GLY A 101 7.11 2.53 -2.78
N THR A 102 7.69 2.87 -1.63
CA THR A 102 9.05 3.41 -1.52
C THR A 102 9.75 2.89 -0.26
N ALA A 103 11.06 2.74 -0.34
CA ALA A 103 11.91 2.44 0.82
C ALA A 103 12.25 3.70 1.66
N GLY A 104 11.61 4.84 1.38
CA GLY A 104 11.79 6.11 2.08
C GLY A 104 12.59 7.14 1.29
N ILE A 105 12.56 8.38 1.77
CA ILE A 105 13.22 9.53 1.15
C ILE A 105 14.71 9.52 1.55
N GLU A 106 15.60 9.40 0.59
CA GLU A 106 17.06 9.40 0.84
C GLU A 106 17.62 10.81 0.99
N ASP A 107 17.16 11.73 0.14
CA ASP A 107 17.62 13.11 0.25
C ASP A 107 17.30 13.70 1.60
N ARG A 108 18.32 14.17 2.30
CA ARG A 108 18.20 14.65 3.68
C ARG A 108 17.36 15.91 3.79
N ALA A 109 17.43 16.80 2.81
CA ALA A 109 16.69 18.06 2.83
C ALA A 109 15.20 17.79 2.52
N GLU A 110 14.90 16.96 1.52
CA GLU A 110 13.54 16.53 1.21
C GLU A 110 12.92 15.79 2.40
N ARG A 111 13.64 14.86 3.02
CA ARG A 111 13.17 14.12 4.19
C ARG A 111 12.89 15.05 5.37
N ALA A 112 13.72 16.05 5.61
CA ALA A 112 13.52 17.00 6.69
C ALA A 112 12.30 17.93 6.46
N ALA A 113 11.98 18.26 5.20
CA ALA A 113 10.84 19.10 4.84
C ALA A 113 9.50 18.34 4.80
N ARG A 114 9.53 17.03 4.58
CA ARG A 114 8.32 16.23 4.33
C ARG A 114 7.35 16.14 5.52
N PRO A 115 7.78 16.03 6.79
CA PRO A 115 6.86 16.01 7.94
C PRO A 115 5.98 17.25 8.02
N GLU A 116 6.51 18.42 7.66
CA GLU A 116 5.74 19.66 7.64
C GLU A 116 4.68 19.65 6.51
N GLN A 117 5.00 19.05 5.35
CA GLN A 117 4.02 18.86 4.28
C GLN A 117 2.90 17.90 4.69
N ASP A 118 3.25 16.79 5.34
CA ASP A 118 2.29 15.82 5.86
C ASP A 118 1.39 16.47 6.93
N LEU A 119 1.95 17.32 7.81
CA LEU A 119 1.19 18.07 8.82
C LEU A 119 0.23 19.10 8.17
N ARG A 120 0.69 19.85 7.16
CA ARG A 120 -0.18 20.77 6.40
C ARG A 120 -1.34 20.02 5.75
N THR A 121 -1.08 18.86 5.19
CA THR A 121 -2.14 18.02 4.60
C THR A 121 -3.11 17.53 5.67
N ALA A 122 -2.61 17.10 6.84
CA ALA A 122 -3.45 16.73 7.97
C ALA A 122 -4.34 17.88 8.47
N GLN A 123 -3.82 19.11 8.49
CA GLN A 123 -4.59 20.31 8.83
C GLN A 123 -5.69 20.59 7.79
N ARG A 124 -5.39 20.42 6.50
CA ARG A 124 -6.39 20.59 5.44
C ARG A 124 -7.58 19.63 5.61
N ILE A 125 -7.34 18.38 5.98
CA ILE A 125 -8.42 17.41 6.26
C ILE A 125 -9.39 17.95 7.32
N ALA A 126 -8.88 18.60 8.37
CA ALA A 126 -9.70 19.16 9.43
C ALA A 126 -10.46 20.42 9.01
N THR A 127 -9.83 21.29 8.21
CA THR A 127 -10.40 22.59 7.84
C THR A 127 -11.35 22.50 6.67
N GLU A 128 -11.08 21.63 5.70
CA GLU A 128 -11.91 21.45 4.50
C GLU A 128 -13.06 20.45 4.75
N GLY A 129 -12.90 19.57 5.70
CA GLY A 129 -13.76 18.40 5.89
C GLY A 129 -13.40 17.28 4.92
N LEU A 130 -13.89 16.07 5.23
CA LEU A 130 -13.47 14.86 4.52
C LEU A 130 -13.82 14.88 3.03
N GLU A 131 -15.03 15.31 2.70
CA GLU A 131 -15.56 15.27 1.33
C GLU A 131 -14.77 16.22 0.40
N ALA A 132 -14.65 17.50 0.77
CA ALA A 132 -13.90 18.48 -0.02
C ALA A 132 -12.40 18.13 -0.09
N PHE A 133 -11.85 17.63 1.01
CA PHE A 133 -10.47 17.16 1.02
C PHE A 133 -10.26 16.01 0.01
N LEU A 134 -11.16 15.02 -0.02
CA LEU A 134 -11.06 13.88 -0.95
C LEU A 134 -11.17 14.31 -2.42
N ASP A 135 -12.01 15.27 -2.73
CA ASP A 135 -12.10 15.81 -4.08
C ASP A 135 -10.76 16.43 -4.52
N GLY A 136 -10.19 17.30 -3.70
CA GLY A 136 -8.88 17.88 -3.97
C GLY A 136 -7.72 16.88 -3.88
N TRP A 137 -7.86 15.81 -3.08
CA TRP A 137 -6.87 14.73 -3.00
C TRP A 137 -6.82 13.91 -4.28
N LEU A 138 -7.98 13.57 -4.84
CA LEU A 138 -8.09 12.77 -6.06
C LEU A 138 -7.79 13.59 -7.33
N ASP A 139 -7.88 14.91 -7.27
CA ASP A 139 -7.53 15.82 -8.38
C ASP A 139 -6.02 16.06 -8.53
N GLN A 140 -5.18 15.48 -7.66
CA GLN A 140 -3.73 15.61 -7.77
C GLN A 140 -3.19 14.91 -9.03
N PRO A 141 -2.10 15.43 -9.63
CA PRO A 141 -1.45 14.81 -10.79
C PRO A 141 -1.10 13.32 -10.61
N LEU A 142 -0.88 12.89 -9.37
CA LEU A 142 -0.63 11.49 -9.01
C LEU A 142 -1.79 10.55 -9.41
N PHE A 143 -3.01 11.07 -9.46
CA PHE A 143 -4.23 10.31 -9.78
C PHE A 143 -4.86 10.69 -11.14
N ALA A 144 -4.13 11.44 -11.96
CA ALA A 144 -4.65 11.95 -13.24
C ALA A 144 -5.14 10.85 -14.21
N THR A 145 -4.63 9.63 -14.06
CA THR A 145 -5.00 8.47 -14.87
C THR A 145 -6.07 7.59 -14.23
N LEU A 146 -6.43 7.83 -12.96
CA LEU A 146 -7.41 7.03 -12.23
C LEU A 146 -8.83 7.36 -12.72
N PRO A 147 -9.57 6.39 -13.31
CA PRO A 147 -10.93 6.60 -13.72
C PRO A 147 -11.83 6.94 -12.51
N PRO A 148 -12.76 7.89 -12.62
CA PRO A 148 -13.65 8.24 -11.50
C PRO A 148 -14.41 7.05 -10.90
N GLY A 149 -14.85 6.10 -11.73
CA GLY A 149 -15.53 4.88 -11.28
C GLY A 149 -14.63 3.90 -10.49
N ALA A 150 -13.29 4.02 -10.62
CA ALA A 150 -12.32 3.21 -9.89
C ALA A 150 -11.74 3.91 -8.65
N ALA A 151 -12.14 5.17 -8.39
CA ALA A 151 -11.57 5.98 -7.31
C ALA A 151 -12.02 5.55 -5.91
N CYS A 152 -12.97 4.62 -5.76
CA CYS A 152 -13.49 4.13 -4.48
C CYS A 152 -13.97 5.26 -3.55
N ARG A 153 -14.70 6.24 -4.10
CA ARG A 153 -15.05 7.46 -3.36
C ARG A 153 -15.93 7.15 -2.14
N GLU A 154 -16.88 6.24 -2.24
CA GLU A 154 -17.76 5.85 -1.14
C GLU A 154 -16.98 5.20 -0.01
N GLU A 155 -16.08 4.27 -0.32
CA GLU A 155 -15.22 3.59 0.65
C GLU A 155 -14.26 4.57 1.34
N ARG A 156 -13.77 5.58 0.60
CA ARG A 156 -12.93 6.63 1.18
C ARG A 156 -13.71 7.52 2.14
N LEU A 157 -14.99 7.77 1.90
CA LEU A 157 -15.88 8.53 2.79
C LEU A 157 -16.22 7.78 4.08
N ALA A 158 -15.96 6.48 4.17
CA ALA A 158 -16.07 5.72 5.42
C ALA A 158 -14.95 6.03 6.43
N ASN A 159 -13.93 6.79 6.05
CA ASN A 159 -12.89 7.25 6.95
C ASN A 159 -13.38 8.39 7.86
N THR A 160 -12.61 8.67 8.92
CA THR A 160 -12.83 9.81 9.80
C THR A 160 -11.73 10.85 9.61
N VAL A 161 -12.06 12.13 9.80
CA VAL A 161 -11.08 13.23 9.79
C VAL A 161 -9.94 12.92 10.75
N ARG A 162 -10.26 12.56 12.01
CA ARG A 162 -9.27 12.27 13.05
C ARG A 162 -8.37 11.08 12.67
N GLY A 163 -8.94 10.02 12.14
CA GLY A 163 -8.20 8.83 11.73
C GLY A 163 -7.19 9.14 10.62
N LEU A 164 -7.62 9.84 9.57
CA LEU A 164 -6.73 10.22 8.47
C LEU A 164 -5.63 11.19 8.92
N GLN A 165 -5.94 12.15 9.80
CA GLN A 165 -4.94 13.05 10.37
C GLN A 165 -3.89 12.27 11.17
N SER A 166 -4.34 11.37 12.06
CA SER A 166 -3.46 10.52 12.86
C SER A 166 -2.56 9.65 11.97
N SER A 167 -3.14 9.02 10.95
CA SER A 167 -2.38 8.19 10.00
C SER A 167 -1.31 9.00 9.27
N LEU A 168 -1.65 10.20 8.77
CA LEU A 168 -0.71 11.03 8.01
C LEU A 168 0.46 11.52 8.87
N VAL A 169 0.19 11.93 10.11
CA VAL A 169 1.23 12.40 11.03
C VAL A 169 2.14 11.25 11.49
N ARG A 170 1.58 10.05 11.73
CA ARG A 170 2.32 8.91 12.29
C ARG A 170 2.95 8.00 11.24
N ALA A 171 2.29 7.83 10.10
CA ALA A 171 2.68 6.92 9.01
C ALA A 171 2.81 7.61 7.66
N GLY A 172 2.85 8.94 7.62
CA GLY A 172 3.16 9.72 6.43
C GLY A 172 4.57 9.40 5.91
N THR A 173 4.87 9.81 4.68
CA THR A 173 6.19 9.54 4.09
C THR A 173 7.31 10.28 4.83
N GLY A 174 6.97 11.40 5.49
CA GLY A 174 7.91 12.16 6.31
C GLY A 174 8.32 11.48 7.61
N SER A 175 7.51 10.54 8.12
CA SER A 175 7.84 9.78 9.32
C SER A 175 8.63 8.49 9.03
N GLN A 176 8.87 8.18 7.75
CA GLN A 176 9.58 6.97 7.35
C GLN A 176 11.09 7.18 7.37
N GLU A 177 11.78 6.42 8.22
CA GLU A 177 13.23 6.29 8.10
C GLU A 177 13.57 5.53 6.81
N PRO A 178 14.65 5.92 6.10
CA PRO A 178 15.07 5.22 4.90
C PRO A 178 15.44 3.75 5.18
N LEU A 179 14.93 2.84 4.36
CA LEU A 179 15.13 1.40 4.49
C LEU A 179 16.03 0.82 3.38
N TRP A 180 16.61 1.67 2.54
CA TRP A 180 17.38 1.24 1.37
C TRP A 180 18.50 0.25 1.72
N ASP A 181 19.27 0.52 2.76
CA ASP A 181 20.35 -0.36 3.23
C ASP A 181 19.84 -1.66 3.86
N GLN A 182 18.55 -1.76 4.14
CA GLN A 182 17.93 -2.95 4.72
C GLN A 182 17.27 -3.84 3.66
N LEU A 183 17.03 -3.34 2.44
CA LEU A 183 16.37 -4.10 1.38
C LEU A 183 17.05 -5.45 1.05
N PRO A 184 18.39 -5.57 1.06
CA PRO A 184 19.06 -6.86 0.83
C PRO A 184 18.75 -7.94 1.90
N ARG A 185 18.13 -7.58 3.03
CA ARG A 185 17.75 -8.54 4.09
C ARG A 185 16.42 -9.25 3.80
N LEU A 186 15.68 -8.80 2.80
CA LEU A 186 14.45 -9.47 2.37
C LEU A 186 14.80 -10.79 1.69
N SER A 187 14.42 -11.91 2.30
CA SER A 187 14.75 -13.27 1.82
C SER A 187 13.59 -13.98 1.13
N MET A 188 12.36 -13.48 1.29
CA MET A 188 11.19 -14.01 0.62
C MET A 188 11.11 -13.51 -0.84
N PRO A 189 10.32 -14.16 -1.72
CA PRO A 189 9.99 -13.60 -3.04
C PRO A 189 9.36 -12.22 -2.93
N VAL A 190 9.82 -11.28 -3.76
CA VAL A 190 9.30 -9.89 -3.80
C VAL A 190 8.90 -9.52 -5.23
N LEU A 191 7.67 -9.06 -5.40
CA LEU A 191 7.19 -8.43 -6.63
C LEU A 191 7.02 -6.93 -6.38
N VAL A 192 7.81 -6.12 -7.05
CA VAL A 192 7.62 -4.67 -7.08
C VAL A 192 6.77 -4.33 -8.29
N VAL A 193 5.71 -3.54 -8.09
CA VAL A 193 4.77 -3.18 -9.15
C VAL A 193 4.64 -1.67 -9.25
N ALA A 194 4.67 -1.13 -10.45
CA ALA A 194 4.34 0.25 -10.75
C ALA A 194 3.47 0.34 -12.00
N GLY A 195 2.72 1.42 -12.17
CA GLY A 195 2.08 1.70 -13.44
C GLY A 195 3.10 2.26 -14.45
N GLU A 196 2.98 1.90 -15.71
CA GLU A 196 3.87 2.34 -16.78
C GLU A 196 3.88 3.87 -16.95
N ARG A 197 2.73 4.53 -16.64
CA ARG A 197 2.58 5.99 -16.69
C ARG A 197 3.04 6.70 -15.43
N ASP A 198 3.41 5.99 -14.38
CA ASP A 198 3.99 6.54 -13.15
C ASP A 198 5.52 6.45 -13.17
N ALA A 199 6.14 7.29 -13.99
CA ALA A 199 7.59 7.28 -14.18
C ALA A 199 8.38 7.40 -12.87
N LYS A 200 7.86 8.14 -11.89
CA LYS A 200 8.50 8.29 -10.58
C LYS A 200 8.57 6.96 -9.82
N PHE A 201 7.43 6.30 -9.66
CA PHE A 201 7.39 5.04 -8.91
C PHE A 201 7.89 3.85 -9.71
N ALA A 202 7.89 3.90 -11.04
CA ALA A 202 8.60 2.93 -11.89
C ALA A 202 10.11 2.98 -11.61
N ALA A 203 10.72 4.17 -11.62
CA ALA A 203 12.14 4.35 -11.32
C ALA A 203 12.49 3.97 -9.86
N ILE A 204 11.64 4.31 -8.89
CA ILE A 204 11.81 3.88 -7.49
C ILE A 204 11.72 2.35 -7.40
N GLY A 205 10.76 1.74 -8.08
CA GLY A 205 10.55 0.29 -8.10
C GLY A 205 11.73 -0.47 -8.68
N GLU A 206 12.32 0.02 -9.78
CA GLU A 206 13.53 -0.55 -10.39
C GLU A 206 14.71 -0.55 -9.40
N ARG A 207 14.91 0.58 -8.73
CA ARG A 207 15.95 0.71 -7.71
C ARG A 207 15.69 -0.21 -6.51
N MET A 208 14.43 -0.33 -6.06
CA MET A 208 14.07 -1.24 -4.97
C MET A 208 14.34 -2.69 -5.36
N ALA A 209 13.88 -3.13 -6.53
CA ALA A 209 14.11 -4.50 -7.01
C ALA A 209 15.61 -4.81 -7.13
N THR A 210 16.39 -3.88 -7.67
CA THR A 210 17.85 -4.00 -7.76
C THR A 210 18.50 -4.11 -6.38
N ALA A 211 18.07 -3.29 -5.42
CA ALA A 211 18.63 -3.29 -4.06
C ALA A 211 18.25 -4.54 -3.25
N ILE A 212 17.06 -5.10 -3.49
CA ILE A 212 16.63 -6.37 -2.88
C ILE A 212 17.46 -7.54 -3.44
N GLY A 213 17.64 -7.59 -4.75
CA GLY A 213 18.49 -8.59 -5.41
C GLY A 213 17.71 -9.70 -6.10
N ALA A 214 18.30 -10.92 -6.14
CA ALA A 214 17.84 -12.01 -7.02
C ALA A 214 16.44 -12.57 -6.70
N ASN A 215 15.90 -12.32 -5.52
CA ASN A 215 14.55 -12.74 -5.12
C ASN A 215 13.48 -11.67 -5.41
N ALA A 216 13.85 -10.56 -6.07
CA ALA A 216 12.92 -9.51 -6.46
C ALA A 216 12.75 -9.43 -7.97
N SER A 217 11.55 -9.08 -8.40
CA SER A 217 11.23 -8.72 -9.78
C SER A 217 10.45 -7.42 -9.82
N LEU A 218 10.62 -6.64 -10.91
CA LEU A 218 9.79 -5.47 -11.21
C LEU A 218 8.80 -5.84 -12.31
N ALA A 219 7.55 -5.43 -12.15
CA ALA A 219 6.54 -5.48 -13.19
C ALA A 219 5.91 -4.10 -13.39
N LEU A 220 5.73 -3.70 -14.65
CA LEU A 220 5.00 -2.50 -15.02
C LEU A 220 3.62 -2.88 -15.53
N VAL A 221 2.57 -2.27 -14.96
CA VAL A 221 1.20 -2.45 -15.44
C VAL A 221 0.98 -1.50 -16.61
N PRO A 222 0.68 -2.01 -17.82
CA PRO A 222 0.49 -1.18 -19.00
C PRO A 222 -0.65 -0.16 -18.79
N ASP A 223 -0.50 1.02 -19.36
CA ASP A 223 -1.50 2.09 -19.36
C ASP A 223 -1.98 2.57 -17.98
N ALA A 224 -1.34 2.16 -16.90
CA ALA A 224 -1.69 2.54 -15.54
C ALA A 224 -0.74 3.60 -14.95
N GLY A 225 -1.27 4.45 -14.08
CA GLY A 225 -0.52 5.36 -13.23
C GLY A 225 -0.29 4.80 -11.83
N HIS A 226 -0.39 5.66 -10.82
CA HIS A 226 -0.02 5.31 -9.44
C HIS A 226 -0.91 4.23 -8.81
N THR A 227 -2.20 4.20 -9.14
CA THR A 227 -3.18 3.23 -8.63
C THR A 227 -3.33 2.02 -9.55
N ALA A 228 -2.23 1.46 -10.02
CA ALA A 228 -2.19 0.49 -11.11
C ALA A 228 -3.20 -0.68 -10.96
N HIS A 229 -3.41 -1.17 -9.74
CA HIS A 229 -4.36 -2.26 -9.44
C HIS A 229 -5.84 -1.85 -9.55
N LEU A 230 -6.16 -0.54 -9.46
CA LEU A 230 -7.51 -0.01 -9.65
C LEU A 230 -7.73 0.51 -11.07
N GLU A 231 -6.68 1.07 -11.68
CA GLU A 231 -6.75 1.61 -13.03
C GLU A 231 -6.85 0.51 -14.09
N GLN A 232 -6.10 -0.57 -13.91
CA GLN A 232 -6.00 -1.70 -14.83
C GLN A 232 -6.06 -3.05 -14.07
N PRO A 233 -7.18 -3.39 -13.42
CA PRO A 233 -7.28 -4.55 -12.54
C PRO A 233 -7.00 -5.89 -13.26
N GLU A 234 -7.44 -6.04 -14.50
CA GLU A 234 -7.20 -7.25 -15.28
C GLU A 234 -5.73 -7.40 -15.66
N ALA A 235 -5.08 -6.31 -16.10
CA ALA A 235 -3.65 -6.32 -16.41
C ALA A 235 -2.82 -6.59 -15.15
N PHE A 236 -3.18 -5.98 -14.00
CA PHE A 236 -2.54 -6.26 -12.72
C PHE A 236 -2.67 -7.74 -12.32
N LEU A 237 -3.87 -8.32 -12.42
CA LEU A 237 -4.11 -9.73 -12.10
C LEU A 237 -3.37 -10.67 -13.06
N SER A 238 -3.25 -10.32 -14.35
CA SER A 238 -2.47 -11.10 -15.32
C SER A 238 -0.97 -11.15 -15.02
N ILE A 239 -0.47 -10.21 -14.23
CA ILE A 239 0.89 -10.18 -13.68
C ILE A 239 0.96 -10.95 -12.36
N LEU A 240 0.05 -10.64 -11.43
CA LEU A 240 0.09 -11.16 -10.07
C LEU A 240 -0.14 -12.67 -10.01
N ARG A 241 -1.16 -13.20 -10.71
CA ARG A 241 -1.51 -14.63 -10.64
C ARG A 241 -0.41 -15.57 -11.13
N PRO A 242 0.22 -15.38 -12.31
CA PRO A 242 1.36 -16.21 -12.72
C PRO A 242 2.52 -16.11 -11.75
N TRP A 243 2.77 -14.92 -11.17
CA TRP A 243 3.83 -14.74 -10.19
C TRP A 243 3.55 -15.52 -8.90
N LEU A 244 2.31 -15.50 -8.37
CA LEU A 244 1.90 -16.31 -7.23
C LEU A 244 2.08 -17.80 -7.53
N ALA A 245 1.61 -18.27 -8.68
CA ALA A 245 1.73 -19.67 -9.08
C ALA A 245 3.18 -20.15 -9.22
N THR A 246 4.08 -19.29 -9.70
CA THR A 246 5.52 -19.62 -9.84
C THR A 246 6.19 -19.85 -8.47
N HIS A 247 5.64 -19.30 -7.41
CA HIS A 247 6.21 -19.36 -6.05
C HIS A 247 5.40 -20.26 -5.09
N ASP A 248 4.44 -21.03 -5.62
CA ASP A 248 3.55 -21.92 -4.82
C ASP A 248 2.82 -21.19 -3.67
N LEU A 249 2.26 -20.01 -3.98
CA LEU A 249 1.65 -19.10 -3.04
C LEU A 249 0.14 -19.06 -3.13
#